data_cbb52405a66c82b5104e8282a4413c2b
#
_entry.id   cbb52405a66c82b5104e8282a4413c2b
#
_cell.length_a   1.000
_cell.length_b   1.000
_cell.length_c   1.000
_cell.angle_alpha   90.00
_cell.angle_beta   90.00
_cell.angle_gamma   90.00
#
_symmetry.space_group_name_H-M   'P 1'
#
loop_
_entity.id
_entity.type
_entity.pdbx_description
1 polymer ?
#
loop_
_entity_poly.entity_id
_entity_poly.type
_entity_poly.pdbx_seq_one_letter_code
_entity_poly.pdbx_strand_id
1 'polypeptide(L)'
;MSRYHVKTMKQILAVAFGLALSASACSDPPVPVAPTPAPPTIPETFSGVVLPLGTSVNTFAVQQVGTIQVSLTSVSPPASVGIGVGTPSGANCLLLDNLTVVAGPNAQMTGTATVTGNFCVSVFDAGNLVESVNYTVSVLHS
;
A
#
# COMPACT_ATOMS: atom_id res chain seq x y z
N MET A 1 -23.16 24.24 57.94
CA MET A 1 -22.73 25.28 58.92
C MET A 1 -21.52 25.98 58.34
N SER A 2 -21.78 27.23 57.96
CA SER A 2 -21.10 28.46 58.40
C SER A 2 -19.63 28.59 57.93
N ARG A 3 -19.11 29.65 57.45
CA ARG A 3 -19.50 31.06 57.15
C ARG A 3 -18.40 31.69 56.32
N TYR A 4 -18.77 32.46 55.35
CA TYR A 4 -18.20 33.70 54.81
C TYR A 4 -16.95 34.29 55.47
N HIS A 5 -15.98 34.74 54.65
CA HIS A 5 -15.42 36.07 54.85
C HIS A 5 -14.97 36.69 53.54
N VAL A 6 -15.75 37.72 53.17
CA VAL A 6 -15.38 38.77 52.19
C VAL A 6 -14.43 39.73 52.91
N LYS A 7 -13.34 40.12 52.27
CA LYS A 7 -12.66 41.39 52.54
C LYS A 7 -12.22 42.07 51.27
N THR A 8 -13.01 43.04 50.92
CA THR A 8 -12.67 44.22 50.10
C THR A 8 -11.56 45.02 50.73
N MET A 9 -10.60 45.51 49.91
CA MET A 9 -10.13 46.91 50.06
C MET A 9 -9.12 47.31 49.02
N LYS A 10 -9.57 48.28 48.24
CA LYS A 10 -8.94 49.53 47.85
C LYS A 10 -7.73 49.55 46.90
N GLN A 11 -8.06 50.03 45.75
CA GLN A 11 -7.43 51.03 44.86
C GLN A 11 -6.03 51.52 45.27
N ILE A 12 -5.07 51.41 44.33
CA ILE A 12 -4.11 52.47 44.05
C ILE A 12 -3.92 52.53 42.53
N LEU A 13 -4.21 53.73 42.01
CA LEU A 13 -3.99 54.14 40.65
C LEU A 13 -2.49 54.38 40.43
N ALA A 14 -1.89 53.73 39.43
CA ALA A 14 -0.60 54.12 38.90
C ALA A 14 -0.65 54.00 37.38
N VAL A 15 -0.74 55.15 36.75
CA VAL A 15 -0.61 55.37 35.32
C VAL A 15 0.87 55.19 34.99
N ALA A 16 1.24 54.16 34.24
CA ALA A 16 2.50 54.06 33.57
C ALA A 16 2.27 53.91 32.07
N PHE A 17 2.61 54.96 31.36
CA PHE A 17 2.62 55.06 29.89
C PHE A 17 3.76 54.21 29.35
N GLY A 18 3.49 53.02 28.86
CA GLY A 18 4.46 52.14 28.27
C GLY A 18 4.18 51.99 26.78
N LEU A 19 5.07 52.49 25.93
CA LEU A 19 5.06 52.31 24.46
C LEU A 19 5.01 50.82 24.13
N ALA A 20 3.90 50.35 23.55
CA ALA A 20 3.81 49.06 22.90
C ALA A 20 4.49 49.15 21.53
N LEU A 21 5.71 48.65 21.39
CA LEU A 21 6.27 48.32 20.08
C LEU A 21 5.48 47.10 19.56
N SER A 22 4.59 47.32 18.62
CA SER A 22 3.95 46.30 17.82
C SER A 22 5.00 45.71 16.86
N ALA A 23 5.62 44.60 17.24
CA ALA A 23 6.36 43.77 16.32
C ALA A 23 5.35 43.10 15.38
N SER A 24 5.18 43.65 14.18
CA SER A 24 4.46 42.99 13.09
C SER A 24 5.30 41.80 12.66
N ALA A 25 5.03 40.63 13.19
CA ALA A 25 5.50 39.37 12.64
C ALA A 25 4.83 39.20 11.26
N CYS A 26 5.53 39.51 10.18
CA CYS A 26 5.17 39.06 8.87
C CYS A 26 5.26 37.53 8.87
N SER A 27 4.12 36.85 9.08
CA SER A 27 4.01 35.44 8.78
C SER A 27 4.02 35.33 7.26
N ASP A 28 5.11 34.84 6.70
CA ASP A 28 5.14 34.45 5.31
C ASP A 28 4.02 33.42 5.06
N PRO A 29 3.20 33.59 4.00
CA PRO A 29 2.20 32.59 3.67
C PRO A 29 2.92 31.26 3.43
N PRO A 30 2.34 30.10 3.90
CA PRO A 30 2.95 28.81 3.67
C PRO A 30 3.12 28.59 2.17
N VAL A 31 4.36 28.35 1.76
CA VAL A 31 4.68 28.03 0.36
C VAL A 31 3.95 26.73 0.03
N PRO A 32 3.12 26.68 -1.03
CA PRO A 32 2.48 25.43 -1.43
C PRO A 32 3.55 24.39 -1.71
N VAL A 33 3.59 23.34 -0.90
CA VAL A 33 4.47 22.19 -1.16
C VAL A 33 3.90 21.49 -2.39
N ALA A 34 4.67 21.45 -3.48
CA ALA A 34 4.29 20.70 -4.67
C ALA A 34 4.09 19.22 -4.28
N PRO A 35 3.05 18.55 -4.75
CA PRO A 35 2.86 17.14 -4.47
C PRO A 35 4.08 16.34 -4.95
N THR A 36 4.60 15.48 -4.09
CA THR A 36 5.69 14.59 -4.47
C THR A 36 5.23 13.72 -5.63
N PRO A 37 5.96 13.64 -6.75
CA PRO A 37 5.60 12.77 -7.85
C PRO A 37 5.42 11.33 -7.36
N ALA A 38 4.35 10.65 -7.83
CA ALA A 38 4.16 9.24 -7.55
C ALA A 38 5.36 8.43 -8.10
N PRO A 39 5.80 7.37 -7.42
CA PRO A 39 6.84 6.49 -7.94
C PRO A 39 6.47 5.96 -9.33
N PRO A 40 7.44 5.77 -10.23
CA PRO A 40 7.18 5.14 -11.51
C PRO A 40 6.66 3.72 -11.31
N THR A 41 5.67 3.32 -12.09
CA THR A 41 5.14 1.96 -12.08
C THR A 41 5.81 1.14 -13.17
N ILE A 42 6.29 -0.05 -12.81
CA ILE A 42 6.96 -1.01 -13.69
C ILE A 42 5.98 -2.16 -13.97
N PRO A 43 5.57 -2.37 -15.23
CA PRO A 43 4.77 -3.53 -15.59
C PRO A 43 5.68 -4.72 -15.92
N GLU A 44 5.42 -5.86 -15.30
CA GLU A 44 6.03 -7.13 -15.65
C GLU A 44 4.94 -8.15 -16.01
N THR A 45 5.23 -9.03 -16.99
CA THR A 45 4.28 -10.06 -17.41
C THR A 45 4.96 -11.41 -17.36
N PHE A 46 4.31 -12.35 -16.69
CA PHE A 46 4.76 -13.72 -16.57
C PHE A 46 3.75 -14.69 -17.18
N SER A 47 4.26 -15.72 -17.83
CA SER A 47 3.43 -16.80 -18.38
C SER A 47 4.03 -18.13 -17.97
N GLY A 48 3.17 -19.13 -17.82
CA GLY A 48 3.60 -20.46 -17.41
C GLY A 48 2.47 -21.47 -17.48
N VAL A 49 2.71 -22.62 -16.86
CA VAL A 49 1.76 -23.72 -16.77
C VAL A 49 1.53 -24.06 -15.32
N VAL A 50 0.27 -24.26 -14.93
CA VAL A 50 -0.11 -24.85 -13.65
C VAL A 50 -0.67 -26.25 -13.90
N LEU A 51 -0.10 -27.24 -13.24
CA LEU A 51 -0.57 -28.61 -13.22
C LEU A 51 -1.65 -28.80 -12.14
N PRO A 52 -2.51 -29.80 -12.22
CA PRO A 52 -3.36 -30.20 -11.12
C PRO A 52 -2.54 -30.39 -9.82
N LEU A 53 -2.97 -29.78 -8.74
CA LEU A 53 -2.29 -29.69 -7.44
C LEU A 53 -0.91 -28.99 -7.50
N GLY A 54 -0.63 -28.31 -8.59
CA GLY A 54 0.66 -27.64 -8.83
C GLY A 54 0.65 -26.16 -8.53
N THR A 55 1.87 -25.62 -8.55
CA THR A 55 2.15 -24.19 -8.34
C THR A 55 3.23 -23.74 -9.29
N SER A 56 3.09 -22.54 -9.85
CA SER A 56 4.09 -21.85 -10.65
C SER A 56 4.45 -20.53 -9.98
N VAL A 57 5.75 -20.26 -9.82
CA VAL A 57 6.27 -19.10 -9.09
C VAL A 57 7.16 -18.27 -10.01
N ASN A 58 6.95 -16.96 -10.02
CA ASN A 58 7.79 -15.99 -10.72
C ASN A 58 8.22 -14.91 -9.73
N THR A 59 9.47 -14.43 -9.86
CA THR A 59 10.03 -13.39 -8.99
C THR A 59 10.16 -12.07 -9.72
N PHE A 60 9.99 -10.98 -9.00
CA PHE A 60 10.19 -9.62 -9.49
C PHE A 60 10.82 -8.76 -8.39
N ALA A 61 11.43 -7.63 -8.77
CA ALA A 61 12.18 -6.78 -7.85
C ALA A 61 11.49 -5.43 -7.67
N VAL A 62 11.01 -5.16 -6.47
CA VAL A 62 10.43 -3.87 -6.08
C VAL A 62 11.55 -2.92 -5.70
N GLN A 63 11.70 -1.83 -6.44
CA GLN A 63 12.76 -0.83 -6.27
C GLN A 63 12.38 0.27 -5.27
N GLN A 64 11.09 0.53 -5.11
CA GLN A 64 10.55 1.54 -4.21
C GLN A 64 9.32 0.97 -3.49
N VAL A 65 9.15 1.36 -2.23
CA VAL A 65 7.93 1.04 -1.47
C VAL A 65 6.71 1.61 -2.16
N GLY A 66 5.63 0.85 -2.21
CA GLY A 66 4.44 1.27 -2.93
C GLY A 66 3.45 0.14 -3.19
N THR A 67 2.53 0.38 -4.08
CA THR A 67 1.50 -0.59 -4.45
C THR A 67 2.06 -1.67 -5.36
N ILE A 68 1.66 -2.92 -5.11
CA ILE A 68 1.79 -4.05 -6.02
C ILE A 68 0.38 -4.43 -6.47
N GLN A 69 0.15 -4.45 -7.78
CA GLN A 69 -1.10 -4.93 -8.37
C GLN A 69 -0.81 -6.16 -9.21
N VAL A 70 -1.52 -7.24 -8.94
CA VAL A 70 -1.42 -8.50 -9.69
C VAL A 70 -2.72 -8.73 -10.43
N SER A 71 -2.65 -9.00 -11.74
CA SER A 71 -3.81 -9.22 -12.60
C SER A 71 -3.64 -10.50 -13.40
N LEU A 72 -4.54 -11.46 -13.22
CA LEU A 72 -4.57 -12.68 -14.03
C LEU A 72 -5.28 -12.37 -15.36
N THR A 73 -4.53 -12.28 -16.43
CA THR A 73 -5.03 -11.82 -17.73
C THR A 73 -5.54 -12.94 -18.63
N SER A 74 -4.99 -14.15 -18.50
CA SER A 74 -5.49 -15.32 -19.25
C SER A 74 -5.26 -16.63 -18.49
N VAL A 75 -6.18 -17.58 -18.71
CA VAL A 75 -6.05 -19.00 -18.35
C VAL A 75 -6.65 -19.82 -19.47
N SER A 76 -5.90 -20.78 -19.98
CA SER A 76 -6.33 -21.64 -21.09
C SER A 76 -5.92 -23.10 -20.88
N PRO A 77 -6.86 -24.06 -20.89
CA PRO A 77 -8.31 -23.89 -20.94
C PRO A 77 -8.87 -23.02 -19.80
N PRO A 78 -10.05 -22.40 -19.99
CA PRO A 78 -10.66 -21.57 -18.94
C PRO A 78 -10.90 -22.36 -17.65
N ALA A 79 -10.29 -21.91 -16.55
CA ALA A 79 -10.41 -22.54 -15.24
C ALA A 79 -10.20 -21.51 -14.13
N SER A 80 -10.64 -21.84 -12.93
CA SER A 80 -10.27 -21.07 -11.73
C SER A 80 -8.91 -21.51 -11.24
N VAL A 81 -8.05 -20.53 -10.96
CA VAL A 81 -6.75 -20.73 -10.33
C VAL A 81 -6.56 -19.76 -9.17
N GLY A 82 -5.70 -20.11 -8.23
CA GLY A 82 -5.25 -19.19 -7.22
C GLY A 82 -4.15 -18.28 -7.75
N ILE A 83 -4.19 -17.01 -7.39
CA ILE A 83 -3.08 -16.07 -7.53
C ILE A 83 -2.66 -15.58 -6.16
N GLY A 84 -1.38 -15.34 -5.95
CA GLY A 84 -0.90 -14.83 -4.68
C GLY A 84 0.39 -14.05 -4.83
N VAL A 85 0.64 -13.16 -3.89
CA VAL A 85 1.86 -12.37 -3.80
C VAL A 85 2.55 -12.64 -2.46
N GLY A 86 3.88 -12.66 -2.49
CA GLY A 86 4.64 -12.97 -1.29
C GLY A 86 6.13 -12.70 -1.43
N THR A 87 6.90 -13.37 -0.58
CA THR A 87 8.36 -13.29 -0.59
C THR A 87 8.97 -14.62 -1.01
N PRO A 88 10.05 -14.62 -1.83
CA PRO A 88 10.71 -15.84 -2.26
C PRO A 88 11.27 -16.63 -1.07
N SER A 89 11.05 -17.96 -1.10
CA SER A 89 11.61 -18.89 -0.11
C SER A 89 12.12 -20.14 -0.85
N GLY A 90 13.37 -20.11 -1.28
CA GLY A 90 13.91 -21.12 -2.20
C GLY A 90 13.17 -21.10 -3.52
N ALA A 91 12.65 -22.25 -3.95
CA ALA A 91 11.82 -22.38 -5.14
C ALA A 91 10.34 -22.03 -4.92
N ASN A 92 9.95 -21.71 -3.70
CA ASN A 92 8.56 -21.41 -3.33
C ASN A 92 8.35 -19.92 -3.11
N CYS A 93 7.07 -19.53 -3.06
CA CYS A 93 6.61 -18.21 -2.69
C CYS A 93 5.89 -18.31 -1.34
N LEU A 94 6.42 -17.65 -0.31
CA LEU A 94 5.74 -17.53 0.96
C LEU A 94 4.67 -16.43 0.81
N LEU A 95 3.43 -16.84 0.63
CA LEU A 95 2.34 -15.94 0.33
C LEU A 95 2.01 -15.03 1.51
N LEU A 96 1.91 -13.75 1.24
CA LEU A 96 1.40 -12.72 2.15
C LEU A 96 -0.11 -12.53 1.94
N ASP A 97 -0.56 -12.67 0.72
CA ASP A 97 -1.97 -12.63 0.34
C ASP A 97 -2.24 -13.48 -0.89
N ASN A 98 -3.49 -13.96 -1.06
CA ASN A 98 -3.91 -14.76 -2.20
C ASN A 98 -5.41 -14.64 -2.48
N LEU A 99 -5.78 -14.97 -3.71
CA LEU A 99 -7.15 -14.94 -4.21
C LEU A 99 -7.36 -16.07 -5.23
N THR A 100 -8.51 -16.77 -5.18
CA THR A 100 -8.91 -17.73 -6.22
C THR A 100 -9.84 -17.04 -7.21
N VAL A 101 -9.46 -17.03 -8.50
CA VAL A 101 -10.13 -16.27 -9.55
C VAL A 101 -10.18 -17.03 -10.88
N VAL A 102 -11.09 -16.62 -11.74
CA VAL A 102 -11.08 -16.93 -13.16
C VAL A 102 -10.50 -15.73 -13.91
N ALA A 103 -9.67 -15.97 -14.92
CA ALA A 103 -9.07 -14.89 -15.71
C ALA A 103 -10.12 -13.92 -16.26
N GLY A 104 -9.83 -12.64 -16.19
CA GLY A 104 -10.72 -11.59 -16.68
C GLY A 104 -10.48 -10.25 -15.97
N PRO A 105 -11.30 -9.23 -16.28
CA PRO A 105 -11.07 -7.87 -15.80
C PRO A 105 -11.16 -7.71 -14.26
N ASN A 106 -11.79 -8.64 -13.58
CA ASN A 106 -11.94 -8.64 -12.11
C ASN A 106 -10.96 -9.58 -11.40
N ALA A 107 -10.10 -10.28 -12.14
CA ALA A 107 -9.11 -11.20 -11.61
C ALA A 107 -7.86 -10.45 -11.14
N GLN A 108 -8.03 -9.57 -10.15
CA GLN A 108 -6.99 -8.68 -9.66
C GLN A 108 -6.89 -8.74 -8.14
N MET A 109 -5.66 -8.58 -7.64
CA MET A 109 -5.38 -8.34 -6.24
C MET A 109 -4.40 -7.18 -6.10
N THR A 110 -4.48 -6.46 -4.99
CA THR A 110 -3.62 -5.32 -4.71
C THR A 110 -3.05 -5.46 -3.31
N GLY A 111 -1.75 -5.28 -3.20
CA GLY A 111 -1.02 -5.26 -1.94
C GLY A 111 -0.12 -4.04 -1.85
N THR A 112 0.61 -3.92 -0.75
CA THR A 112 1.58 -2.85 -0.53
C THR A 112 2.93 -3.43 -0.14
N ALA A 113 3.97 -3.10 -0.92
CA ALA A 113 5.35 -3.34 -0.52
C ALA A 113 5.76 -2.26 0.48
N THR A 114 6.02 -2.65 1.72
CA THR A 114 6.52 -1.75 2.77
C THR A 114 8.04 -1.70 2.84
N VAL A 115 8.70 -2.58 2.10
CA VAL A 115 10.17 -2.66 1.93
C VAL A 115 10.49 -2.89 0.46
N THR A 116 11.69 -2.48 0.05
CA THR A 116 12.25 -2.84 -1.26
C THR A 116 12.84 -4.23 -1.23
N GLY A 117 12.96 -4.88 -2.39
CA GLY A 117 13.56 -6.20 -2.48
C GLY A 117 12.83 -7.14 -3.43
N ASN A 118 13.15 -8.43 -3.34
CA ASN A 118 12.55 -9.44 -4.20
C ASN A 118 11.21 -9.90 -3.62
N PHE A 119 10.21 -9.90 -4.47
CA PHE A 119 8.89 -10.46 -4.24
C PHE A 119 8.63 -11.59 -5.22
N CYS A 120 7.56 -12.34 -5.00
CA CYS A 120 7.11 -13.37 -5.91
C CYS A 120 5.61 -13.28 -6.15
N VAL A 121 5.22 -13.61 -7.38
CA VAL A 121 3.83 -13.92 -7.72
C VAL A 121 3.73 -15.42 -7.93
N SER A 122 2.70 -16.03 -7.36
CA SER A 122 2.40 -17.45 -7.48
C SER A 122 1.06 -17.62 -8.17
N VAL A 123 0.99 -18.55 -9.11
CA VAL A 123 -0.25 -19.04 -9.70
C VAL A 123 -0.35 -20.51 -9.36
N PHE A 124 -1.46 -20.96 -8.77
CA PHE A 124 -1.58 -22.31 -8.24
C PHE A 124 -2.97 -22.89 -8.42
N ASP A 125 -3.04 -24.23 -8.41
CA ASP A 125 -4.33 -24.93 -8.36
C ASP A 125 -4.93 -24.82 -6.96
N ALA A 126 -6.14 -24.30 -6.87
CA ALA A 126 -6.92 -24.26 -5.64
C ALA A 126 -7.71 -25.58 -5.39
N GLY A 127 -7.38 -26.66 -6.10
CA GLY A 127 -7.98 -27.98 -5.96
C GLY A 127 -9.10 -28.27 -6.97
N ASN A 128 -9.18 -27.53 -8.07
CA ASN A 128 -10.25 -27.67 -9.09
C ASN A 128 -9.72 -27.96 -10.49
N LEU A 129 -8.43 -27.97 -10.73
CA LEU A 129 -7.90 -28.32 -12.04
C LEU A 129 -7.99 -29.84 -12.27
N VAL A 130 -8.53 -30.23 -13.41
CA VAL A 130 -8.56 -31.62 -13.90
C VAL A 130 -7.50 -31.86 -14.95
N GLU A 131 -6.94 -30.81 -15.52
CA GLU A 131 -5.86 -30.82 -16.49
C GLU A 131 -4.95 -29.59 -16.30
N SER A 132 -3.80 -29.61 -16.95
CA SER A 132 -2.89 -28.46 -16.91
C SER A 132 -3.46 -27.25 -17.65
N VAL A 133 -3.22 -26.06 -17.13
CA VAL A 133 -3.63 -24.80 -17.73
C VAL A 133 -2.42 -23.90 -18.00
N ASN A 134 -2.42 -23.23 -19.13
CA ASN A 134 -1.51 -22.12 -19.39
C ASN A 134 -2.08 -20.85 -18.78
N TYR A 135 -1.24 -20.02 -18.19
CA TYR A 135 -1.67 -18.74 -17.61
C TYR A 135 -0.79 -17.59 -18.11
N THR A 136 -1.35 -16.41 -18.02
CA THR A 136 -0.60 -15.14 -18.08
C THR A 136 -1.05 -14.24 -16.95
N VAL A 137 -0.08 -13.72 -16.20
CA VAL A 137 -0.28 -12.79 -15.09
C VAL A 137 0.54 -11.53 -15.32
N SER A 138 -0.03 -10.37 -15.08
CA SER A 138 0.65 -9.08 -15.09
C SER A 138 0.82 -8.59 -13.68
N VAL A 139 2.01 -8.11 -13.36
CA VAL A 139 2.36 -7.48 -12.08
C VAL A 139 2.75 -6.04 -12.34
N LEU A 140 2.12 -5.11 -11.67
CA LEU A 140 2.44 -3.69 -11.70
C LEU A 140 2.97 -3.29 -10.33
N HIS A 141 4.18 -2.74 -10.27
CA HIS A 141 4.83 -2.37 -9.01
C HIS A 141 5.73 -1.13 -9.17
N SER A 142 6.31 -0.63 -8.09
CA SER A 142 7.22 0.52 -8.06
C SER A 142 8.66 0.11 -7.90
#